data_1d7c14bf0ae8786fc7c0ae4c93652b43
#
_entry.id   1d7c14bf0ae8786fc7c0ae4c93652b43
#
_cell.length_a   1.000
_cell.length_b   1.000
_cell.length_c   1.000
_cell.angle_alpha   90.00
_cell.angle_beta   90.00
_cell.angle_gamma   90.00
#
_symmetry.space_group_name_H-M   'P 1'
#
loop_
_entity.id
_entity.type
_entity.pdbx_description
1 polymer ?
#
loop_
_entity_poly.entity_id
_entity_poly.type
_entity_poly.pdbx_seq_one_letter_code
_entity_poly.pdbx_strand_id
1 'polypeptide(L)'
;MPKVTLANGKTVEVECLSCALTSGLITPDGGVVIETDYFHAHQDVAYPIKGLIILASKRHIKCFDELTDEEQADYITLLVKIRKAQRKILGIEYVYYFYNEDTTHHFHTWMVPRYEWMYEFGRSVESLRPVLLYSRNHLNNDANMQEVRSAIKKLAEELNR
;
A
#
# COMPACT_ATOMS: atom_id res chain seq x y z
N MET A 1 19.45 -12.23 -3.46
CA MET A 1 18.47 -11.19 -2.99
C MET A 1 17.18 -11.30 -3.80
N PRO A 2 16.04 -11.15 -3.15
CA PRO A 2 14.76 -11.18 -3.87
C PRO A 2 14.68 -10.07 -4.92
N LYS A 3 14.06 -10.39 -6.06
CA LYS A 3 13.77 -9.43 -7.13
C LYS A 3 12.32 -8.98 -7.04
N VAL A 4 12.10 -7.69 -7.06
CA VAL A 4 10.77 -7.09 -7.06
C VAL A 4 10.59 -6.26 -8.31
N THR A 5 9.54 -6.54 -9.07
CA THR A 5 9.18 -5.72 -10.24
C THR A 5 8.18 -4.64 -9.80
N LEU A 6 8.59 -3.41 -9.96
CA LEU A 6 7.77 -2.25 -9.65
C LEU A 6 6.73 -1.98 -10.74
N ALA A 7 5.70 -1.21 -10.42
CA ALA A 7 4.64 -0.85 -11.36
C ALA A 7 5.16 -0.12 -12.61
N ASN A 8 6.29 0.59 -12.49
CA ASN A 8 6.95 1.28 -13.60
C ASN A 8 7.81 0.35 -14.49
N GLY A 9 7.79 -0.96 -14.23
CA GLY A 9 8.55 -1.96 -14.98
C GLY A 9 9.99 -2.18 -14.53
N LYS A 10 10.51 -1.37 -13.60
CA LYS A 10 11.86 -1.56 -13.07
C LYS A 10 11.90 -2.75 -12.14
N THR A 11 12.96 -3.54 -12.25
CA THR A 11 13.24 -4.63 -11.31
C THR A 11 14.35 -4.20 -10.37
N VAL A 12 14.11 -4.36 -9.08
CA VAL A 12 15.07 -4.07 -8.01
C VAL A 12 15.39 -5.34 -7.23
N GLU A 13 16.62 -5.44 -6.78
CA GLU A 13 17.07 -6.53 -5.89
C GLU A 13 17.34 -5.94 -4.50
N VAL A 14 16.60 -6.40 -3.51
CA VAL A 14 16.71 -5.93 -2.13
C VAL A 14 16.44 -7.08 -1.17
N GLU A 15 17.10 -7.07 -0.03
CA GLU A 15 16.84 -8.08 1.02
C GLU A 15 15.43 -7.94 1.60
N CYS A 16 15.02 -6.70 1.83
CA CYS A 16 13.70 -6.38 2.34
C CYS A 16 13.20 -5.09 1.67
N LEU A 17 12.12 -5.20 0.91
CA LEU A 17 11.55 -4.06 0.19
C LEU A 17 11.06 -2.97 1.17
N SER A 18 10.41 -3.36 2.25
CA SER A 18 9.93 -2.39 3.25
C SER A 18 11.07 -1.65 3.95
N CYS A 19 12.16 -2.34 4.27
CA CYS A 19 13.35 -1.68 4.81
C CYS A 19 13.98 -0.73 3.79
N ALA A 20 14.03 -1.12 2.53
CA ALA A 20 14.55 -0.27 1.46
C ALA A 20 13.71 1.01 1.27
N LEU A 21 12.40 0.90 1.40
CA LEU A 21 11.47 2.05 1.37
C LEU A 21 11.65 2.94 2.62
N THR A 22 11.74 2.32 3.79
CA THR A 22 11.91 3.03 5.07
C THR A 22 13.23 3.81 5.12
N SER A 23 14.31 3.23 4.60
CA SER A 23 15.65 3.85 4.60
C SER A 23 15.83 4.87 3.48
N GLY A 24 14.88 4.98 2.55
CA GLY A 24 15.00 5.86 1.39
C GLY A 24 15.87 5.31 0.26
N LEU A 25 16.31 4.05 0.35
CA LEU A 25 17.05 3.39 -0.73
C LEU A 25 16.18 3.27 -2.00
N ILE A 26 14.89 3.03 -1.79
CA ILE A 26 13.87 3.08 -2.85
C ILE A 26 12.83 4.12 -2.45
N THR A 27 12.48 5.00 -3.36
CA THR A 27 11.39 5.97 -3.15
C THR A 27 10.13 5.46 -3.85
N PRO A 28 9.01 5.32 -3.12
CA PRO A 28 7.75 4.94 -3.77
C PRO A 28 7.31 6.04 -4.74
N ASP A 29 6.66 5.64 -5.83
CA ASP A 29 6.13 6.61 -6.79
C ASP A 29 5.11 7.52 -6.10
N GLY A 30 5.32 8.82 -6.18
CA GLY A 30 4.52 9.82 -5.48
C GLY A 30 4.88 10.05 -4.01
N GLY A 31 5.84 9.30 -3.47
CA GLY A 31 6.33 9.47 -2.10
C GLY A 31 5.48 8.78 -1.04
N VAL A 32 5.77 9.09 0.21
CA VAL A 32 5.05 8.60 1.38
C VAL A 32 3.81 9.46 1.62
N VAL A 33 2.65 8.85 1.86
CA VAL A 33 1.41 9.61 2.11
C VAL A 33 1.30 10.08 3.56
N ILE A 34 1.82 9.31 4.50
CA ILE A 34 1.95 9.69 5.91
C ILE A 34 3.04 8.86 6.56
N GLU A 35 3.75 9.45 7.51
CA GLU A 35 4.67 8.70 8.36
C GLU A 35 4.61 9.21 9.80
N THR A 36 4.93 8.31 10.72
CA THR A 36 5.06 8.55 12.15
C THR A 36 6.43 8.05 12.60
N ASP A 37 6.68 8.07 13.91
CA ASP A 37 7.90 7.47 14.46
C ASP A 37 7.94 5.94 14.25
N TYR A 38 6.78 5.29 14.08
CA TYR A 38 6.66 3.83 14.07
C TYR A 38 6.28 3.23 12.72
N PHE A 39 5.60 3.98 11.86
CA PHE A 39 5.07 3.49 10.58
C PHE A 39 5.29 4.48 9.45
N HIS A 40 5.25 3.96 8.23
CA HIS A 40 5.06 4.77 7.03
C HIS A 40 3.99 4.13 6.15
N ALA A 41 3.28 4.94 5.41
CA ALA A 41 2.28 4.49 4.45
C ALA A 41 2.56 5.08 3.07
N HIS A 42 2.42 4.27 2.03
CA HIS A 42 2.68 4.65 0.65
C HIS A 42 1.78 3.88 -0.29
N GLN A 43 1.65 4.37 -1.52
CA GLN A 43 1.05 3.61 -2.62
C GLN A 43 1.82 2.31 -2.82
N ASP A 44 1.12 1.20 -3.04
CA ASP A 44 1.79 -0.05 -3.40
C ASP A 44 2.67 0.15 -4.64
N VAL A 45 3.88 -0.42 -4.59
CA VAL A 45 4.88 -0.20 -5.64
C VAL A 45 4.77 -1.19 -6.80
N ALA A 46 4.02 -2.28 -6.64
CA ALA A 46 3.93 -3.36 -7.62
C ALA A 46 2.60 -3.41 -8.38
N TYR A 47 1.52 -2.94 -7.76
CA TYR A 47 0.17 -3.00 -8.32
C TYR A 47 -0.40 -1.59 -8.47
N PRO A 48 -0.58 -1.11 -9.71
CA PRO A 48 -0.97 0.28 -9.98
C PRO A 48 -2.47 0.51 -9.81
N ILE A 49 -3.00 0.14 -8.66
CA ILE A 49 -4.39 0.40 -8.26
C ILE A 49 -4.39 1.71 -7.45
N LYS A 50 -5.07 2.70 -7.96
CA LYS A 50 -5.13 4.04 -7.39
C LYS A 50 -5.58 4.00 -5.92
N GLY A 51 -4.72 4.46 -5.01
CA GLY A 51 -5.04 4.50 -3.59
C GLY A 51 -4.91 3.17 -2.85
N LEU A 52 -4.29 2.15 -3.45
CA LEU A 52 -3.87 0.95 -2.75
C LEU A 52 -2.70 1.31 -1.83
N ILE A 53 -2.99 1.44 -0.55
CA ILE A 53 -2.02 1.89 0.45
C ILE A 53 -1.44 0.71 1.21
N ILE A 54 -0.13 0.72 1.33
CA ILE A 54 0.64 -0.18 2.19
C ILE A 54 1.01 0.59 3.45
N LEU A 55 0.63 0.05 4.60
CA LEU A 55 1.05 0.55 5.91
C LEU A 55 2.08 -0.41 6.48
N ALA A 56 3.32 0.04 6.61
CA ALA A 56 4.45 -0.79 7.03
C ALA A 56 5.14 -0.22 8.27
N SER A 57 5.62 -1.11 9.13
CA SER A 57 6.39 -0.72 10.30
C SER A 57 7.77 -0.20 9.90
N LYS A 58 8.30 0.79 10.65
CA LYS A 58 9.68 1.25 10.47
C LYS A 58 10.66 0.21 11.02
N ARG A 59 10.36 -0.38 12.18
CA ARG A 59 11.12 -1.50 12.71
C ARG A 59 10.92 -2.74 11.83
N HIS A 60 11.99 -3.49 11.60
CA HIS A 60 11.91 -4.77 10.88
C HIS A 60 11.39 -5.85 11.82
N ILE A 61 10.09 -5.95 11.93
CA ILE A 61 9.37 -7.02 12.64
C ILE A 61 8.57 -7.84 11.63
N LYS A 62 8.16 -9.03 12.02
CA LYS A 62 7.51 -9.99 11.11
C LYS A 62 6.02 -10.18 11.40
N CYS A 63 5.64 -10.11 12.66
CA CYS A 63 4.33 -10.56 13.14
C CYS A 63 3.67 -9.53 14.05
N PHE A 64 2.35 -9.64 14.19
CA PHE A 64 1.56 -8.77 15.06
C PHE A 64 2.01 -8.81 16.52
N ASP A 65 2.41 -9.98 16.99
CA ASP A 65 2.80 -10.19 18.39
C ASP A 65 4.18 -9.56 18.74
N GLU A 66 4.89 -9.03 17.75
CA GLU A 66 6.13 -8.30 17.96
C GLU A 66 5.91 -6.78 18.13
N LEU A 67 4.70 -6.27 17.91
CA LEU A 67 4.40 -4.85 18.07
C LEU A 67 4.47 -4.41 19.54
N THR A 68 5.15 -3.30 19.79
CA THR A 68 5.09 -2.63 21.09
C THR A 68 3.71 -2.02 21.34
N ASP A 69 3.42 -1.64 22.59
CA ASP A 69 2.14 -0.98 22.91
C ASP A 69 1.96 0.32 22.12
N GLU A 70 3.02 1.09 21.95
CA GLU A 70 3.04 2.33 21.18
C GLU A 70 2.80 2.07 19.69
N GLU A 71 3.44 1.05 19.16
CA GLU A 71 3.23 0.63 17.76
C GLU A 71 1.79 0.15 17.54
N GLN A 72 1.21 -0.59 18.47
CA GLN A 72 -0.19 -1.04 18.40
C GLN A 72 -1.15 0.14 18.34
N ALA A 73 -0.99 1.12 19.22
CA ALA A 73 -1.83 2.30 19.26
C ALA A 73 -1.72 3.12 17.97
N ASP A 74 -0.50 3.32 17.48
CA ASP A 74 -0.23 4.06 16.26
C ASP A 74 -0.80 3.35 15.02
N TYR A 75 -0.63 2.03 14.96
CA TYR A 75 -1.14 1.20 13.87
C TYR A 75 -2.64 1.36 13.66
N ILE A 76 -3.44 1.21 14.70
CA ILE A 76 -4.89 1.33 14.56
C ILE A 76 -5.32 2.78 14.27
N THR A 77 -4.65 3.75 14.83
CA THR A 77 -4.90 5.16 14.56
C THR A 77 -4.66 5.48 13.07
N LEU A 78 -3.56 4.99 12.53
CA LEU A 78 -3.22 5.18 11.10
C LEU A 78 -4.19 4.45 10.17
N LEU A 79 -4.57 3.21 10.49
CA LEU A 79 -5.58 2.48 9.69
C LEU A 79 -6.88 3.26 9.57
N VAL A 80 -7.38 3.78 10.68
CA VAL A 80 -8.61 4.58 10.70
C VAL A 80 -8.44 5.88 9.91
N LYS A 81 -7.33 6.56 10.10
CA LYS A 81 -7.04 7.84 9.43
C LYS A 81 -6.94 7.66 7.92
N ILE A 82 -6.19 6.66 7.48
CA ILE A 82 -6.03 6.34 6.05
C ILE A 82 -7.37 5.93 5.44
N ARG A 83 -8.16 5.11 6.15
CA ARG A 83 -9.47 4.69 5.65
C ARG A 83 -10.42 5.87 5.45
N LYS A 84 -10.44 6.82 6.38
CA LYS A 84 -11.22 8.07 6.24
C LYS A 84 -10.77 8.87 5.01
N ALA A 85 -9.47 8.98 4.79
CA ALA A 85 -8.91 9.67 3.63
C ALA A 85 -9.27 8.97 2.32
N GLN A 86 -9.19 7.65 2.25
CA GLN A 86 -9.62 6.89 1.07
C GLN A 86 -11.10 7.14 0.74
N ARG A 87 -11.97 7.17 1.74
CA ARG A 87 -13.38 7.50 1.55
C ARG A 87 -13.58 8.91 1.02
N LYS A 88 -12.95 9.89 1.66
CA LYS A 88 -13.11 11.30 1.35
C LYS A 88 -12.52 11.68 -0.01
N ILE A 89 -11.31 11.22 -0.29
CA ILE A 89 -10.55 11.64 -1.48
C ILE A 89 -10.87 10.78 -2.70
N LEU A 90 -11.04 9.48 -2.51
CA LEU A 90 -11.27 8.54 -3.61
C LEU A 90 -12.74 8.19 -3.81
N GLY A 91 -13.62 8.57 -2.89
CA GLY A 91 -15.03 8.18 -2.92
C GLY A 91 -15.24 6.67 -2.73
N ILE A 92 -14.29 5.98 -2.12
CA ILE A 92 -14.30 4.52 -1.96
C ILE A 92 -15.22 4.13 -0.80
N GLU A 93 -16.22 3.32 -1.13
CA GLU A 93 -17.16 2.81 -0.15
C GLU A 93 -16.60 1.61 0.64
N TYR A 94 -15.86 0.73 -0.03
CA TYR A 94 -15.33 -0.49 0.57
C TYR A 94 -13.83 -0.61 0.37
N VAL A 95 -13.13 -1.15 1.38
CA VAL A 95 -11.71 -1.46 1.35
C VAL A 95 -11.52 -2.90 1.83
N TYR A 96 -10.67 -3.65 1.15
CA TYR A 96 -10.22 -4.95 1.63
C TYR A 96 -8.88 -4.78 2.34
N TYR A 97 -8.79 -5.31 3.55
CA TYR A 97 -7.55 -5.35 4.31
C TYR A 97 -6.91 -6.71 4.13
N PHE A 98 -5.68 -6.72 3.71
CA PHE A 98 -4.93 -7.95 3.54
C PHE A 98 -3.64 -7.91 4.35
N TYR A 99 -3.34 -9.03 5.01
CA TYR A 99 -2.16 -9.19 5.83
C TYR A 99 -1.69 -10.63 5.76
N ASN A 100 -0.38 -10.85 5.67
CA ASN A 100 0.24 -12.16 5.83
C ASN A 100 1.61 -12.02 6.49
N GLU A 101 2.17 -13.12 6.95
CA GLU A 101 3.43 -13.14 7.69
C GLU A 101 4.51 -14.01 7.04
N ASP A 102 4.20 -14.68 5.93
CA ASP A 102 5.04 -15.73 5.35
C ASP A 102 5.64 -15.38 3.99
N THR A 103 5.53 -14.15 3.53
CA THR A 103 6.05 -13.75 2.21
C THR A 103 7.25 -12.82 2.27
N THR A 104 7.10 -11.63 2.84
CA THR A 104 8.17 -10.61 2.84
C THR A 104 8.91 -10.49 4.16
N HIS A 105 8.45 -11.16 5.20
CA HIS A 105 9.05 -11.14 6.55
C HIS A 105 9.25 -9.73 7.13
N HIS A 106 8.40 -8.78 6.72
CA HIS A 106 8.36 -7.43 7.28
C HIS A 106 6.90 -7.02 7.44
N PHE A 107 6.52 -6.57 8.62
CA PHE A 107 5.16 -6.23 8.98
C PHE A 107 4.60 -5.15 8.05
N HIS A 108 3.54 -5.47 7.32
CA HIS A 108 2.82 -4.52 6.49
C HIS A 108 1.38 -4.98 6.27
N THR A 109 0.48 -4.02 6.12
CA THR A 109 -0.95 -4.23 5.84
C THR A 109 -1.30 -3.56 4.53
N TRP A 110 -2.08 -4.27 3.71
CA TRP A 110 -2.61 -3.76 2.46
C TRP A 110 -4.01 -3.22 2.69
N MET A 111 -4.27 -2.02 2.21
CA MET A 111 -5.59 -1.39 2.21
C MET A 111 -6.04 -1.19 0.77
N VAL A 112 -6.75 -2.20 0.23
CA VAL A 112 -7.11 -2.29 -1.18
C VAL A 112 -8.49 -1.65 -1.41
N PRO A 113 -8.55 -0.48 -2.06
CA PRO A 113 -9.85 0.13 -2.37
C PRO A 113 -10.60 -0.68 -3.42
N ARG A 114 -11.90 -0.80 -3.26
CA ARG A 114 -12.75 -1.56 -4.20
C ARG A 114 -13.38 -0.60 -5.20
N TYR A 115 -12.91 -0.66 -6.44
CA TYR A 115 -13.48 0.05 -7.57
C TYR A 115 -14.50 -0.81 -8.30
N GLU A 116 -15.44 -0.20 -9.02
CA GLU A 116 -16.54 -0.89 -9.69
C GLU A 116 -16.05 -2.00 -10.64
N TRP A 117 -14.99 -1.74 -11.41
CA TRP A 117 -14.43 -2.72 -12.35
C TRP A 117 -13.96 -4.01 -11.67
N MET A 118 -13.61 -3.95 -10.40
CA MET A 118 -13.10 -5.12 -9.67
C MET A 118 -14.15 -6.18 -9.42
N TYR A 119 -15.42 -5.78 -9.40
CA TYR A 119 -16.53 -6.71 -9.14
C TYR A 119 -16.79 -7.71 -10.27
N GLU A 120 -16.22 -7.47 -11.46
CA GLU A 120 -16.20 -8.47 -12.53
C GLU A 120 -15.38 -9.71 -12.13
N PHE A 121 -14.44 -9.56 -11.22
CA PHE A 121 -13.62 -10.66 -10.69
C PHE A 121 -14.23 -11.32 -9.44
N GLY A 122 -15.43 -10.90 -9.03
CA GLY A 122 -16.10 -11.41 -7.85
C GLY A 122 -15.87 -10.58 -6.60
N ARG A 123 -16.17 -11.16 -5.46
CA ARG A 123 -16.11 -10.52 -4.15
C ARG A 123 -15.24 -11.36 -3.20
N SER A 124 -14.91 -10.77 -2.04
CA SER A 124 -14.15 -11.43 -0.99
C SER A 124 -12.72 -11.78 -1.39
N VAL A 125 -12.06 -12.57 -0.58
CA VAL A 125 -10.63 -12.91 -0.71
C VAL A 125 -10.29 -13.55 -2.07
N GLU A 126 -11.20 -14.31 -2.64
CA GLU A 126 -11.01 -14.99 -3.93
C GLU A 126 -10.80 -13.99 -5.09
N SER A 127 -11.39 -12.81 -4.99
CA SER A 127 -11.26 -11.78 -6.03
C SER A 127 -9.95 -11.00 -5.94
N LEU A 128 -9.23 -11.07 -4.84
CA LEU A 128 -8.05 -10.24 -4.61
C LEU A 128 -6.92 -10.54 -5.61
N ARG A 129 -6.57 -11.82 -5.76
CA ARG A 129 -5.50 -12.22 -6.69
C ARG A 129 -5.79 -11.83 -8.14
N PRO A 130 -6.95 -12.16 -8.74
CA PRO A 130 -7.21 -11.76 -10.11
C PRO A 130 -7.27 -10.25 -10.32
N VAL A 131 -7.76 -9.49 -9.35
CA VAL A 131 -7.75 -8.01 -9.38
C VAL A 131 -6.32 -7.48 -9.42
N LEU A 132 -5.44 -7.98 -8.58
CA LEU A 132 -4.04 -7.57 -8.55
C LEU A 132 -3.33 -7.89 -9.86
N LEU A 133 -3.52 -9.10 -10.39
CA LEU A 133 -2.92 -9.53 -11.66
C LEU A 133 -3.44 -8.69 -12.82
N TYR A 134 -4.73 -8.39 -12.86
CA TYR A 134 -5.31 -7.50 -13.88
C TYR A 134 -4.67 -6.13 -13.84
N SER A 135 -4.52 -5.55 -12.66
CA SER A 135 -3.90 -4.23 -12.51
C SER A 135 -2.47 -4.21 -13.05
N ARG A 136 -1.68 -5.21 -12.73
CA ARG A 136 -0.28 -5.33 -13.20
C ARG A 136 -0.22 -5.46 -14.73
N ASN A 137 -1.13 -6.23 -15.32
CA ASN A 137 -1.10 -6.52 -16.75
C ASN A 137 -1.75 -5.44 -17.61
N HIS A 138 -2.70 -4.67 -17.08
CA HIS A 138 -3.52 -3.76 -17.87
C HIS A 138 -3.54 -2.30 -17.42
N LEU A 139 -3.11 -2.01 -16.18
CA LEU A 139 -3.15 -0.66 -15.61
C LEU A 139 -1.77 0.00 -15.46
N ASN A 140 -0.71 -0.63 -15.93
CA ASN A 140 0.65 -0.10 -15.88
C ASN A 140 0.97 0.83 -17.06
N ASN A 141 0.03 1.67 -17.43
CA ASN A 141 0.15 2.64 -18.51
C ASN A 141 0.23 4.07 -17.95
N ASP A 142 0.72 5.01 -18.79
CA ASP A 142 0.96 6.39 -18.39
C ASP A 142 -0.29 7.09 -17.86
N ALA A 143 -1.44 6.87 -18.51
CA ALA A 143 -2.70 7.51 -18.10
C ALA A 143 -3.11 7.09 -16.69
N ASN A 144 -3.08 5.79 -16.40
CA ASN A 144 -3.40 5.29 -15.07
C ASN A 144 -2.38 5.73 -14.02
N MET A 145 -1.09 5.73 -14.36
CA MET A 145 -0.04 6.17 -13.44
C MET A 145 -0.16 7.65 -13.07
N GLN A 146 -0.64 8.49 -13.99
CA GLN A 146 -0.96 9.89 -13.66
C GLN A 146 -2.10 9.99 -12.66
N GLU A 147 -3.15 9.18 -12.81
CA GLU A 147 -4.24 9.13 -11.84
C GLU A 147 -3.78 8.62 -10.48
N VAL A 148 -2.92 7.60 -10.46
CA VAL A 148 -2.31 7.09 -9.24
C VAL A 148 -1.53 8.20 -8.52
N ARG A 149 -0.65 8.91 -9.23
CA ARG A 149 0.13 10.03 -8.65
C ARG A 149 -0.75 11.15 -8.13
N SER A 150 -1.80 11.51 -8.88
CA SER A 150 -2.77 12.53 -8.44
C SER A 150 -3.48 12.09 -7.15
N ALA A 151 -3.88 10.84 -7.07
CA ALA A 151 -4.51 10.29 -5.87
C ALA A 151 -3.55 10.31 -4.66
N ILE A 152 -2.30 9.91 -4.85
CA ILE A 152 -1.26 9.95 -3.80
C ILE A 152 -1.11 11.36 -3.25
N LYS A 153 -1.00 12.34 -4.13
CA LYS A 153 -0.85 13.75 -3.74
C LYS A 153 -2.03 14.22 -2.88
N LYS A 154 -3.25 13.95 -3.33
CA LYS A 154 -4.46 14.33 -2.60
C LYS A 154 -4.59 13.61 -1.25
N LEU A 155 -4.26 12.33 -1.21
CA LEU A 155 -4.25 11.56 0.03
C LEU A 155 -3.22 12.11 1.02
N ALA A 156 -2.00 12.42 0.56
CA ALA A 156 -0.96 13.00 1.39
C ALA A 156 -1.37 14.37 1.94
N GLU A 157 -1.96 15.22 1.13
CA GLU A 157 -2.49 16.52 1.56
C GLU A 157 -3.56 16.36 2.64
N GLU A 158 -4.49 15.42 2.48
CA GLU A 158 -5.54 15.16 3.47
C GLU A 158 -4.97 14.59 4.76
N LEU A 159 -4.03 13.65 4.68
CA LEU A 159 -3.47 12.96 5.84
C LEU A 159 -2.54 13.85 6.68
N ASN A 160 -1.93 14.87 6.10
CA ASN A 160 -0.96 15.75 6.76
C ASN A 160 -1.52 17.14 7.12
N ARG A 161 -2.81 17.26 7.15
CA ARG A 161 -3.47 18.49 7.62
C ARG A 161 -3.30 18.72 9.11
#